data_07c44db2dd8d5fd6c90b68b9898a9986
#
_entry.id   07c44db2dd8d5fd6c90b68b9898a9986
#
_cell.length_a   1.000
_cell.length_b   1.000
_cell.length_c   1.000
_cell.angle_alpha   90.00
_cell.angle_beta   90.00
_cell.angle_gamma   90.00
#
_symmetry.space_group_name_H-M   'P 1'
#
loop_
_entity.id
_entity.type
_entity.pdbx_description
1 polymer ?
#
loop_
_entity_poly.entity_id
_entity_poly.type
_entity_poly.pdbx_seq_one_letter_code
_entity_poly.pdbx_strand_id
1 'polypeptide(L)' 'MAAESNTPVDIEIWIEKVIKSCKTYQQVLKIKKLIRLYLKRLEQDGLPYYIVNSIERRFAAMEYEQRDLILYSNEKK' A
#
# COMPACT_ATOMS: atom_id res chain seq x y z
N MET A 1 23.29 -5.91 0.36
CA MET A 1 22.76 -5.62 0.10
C MET A 1 21.50 -5.48 0.35
N ALA A 2 20.92 -6.29 0.24
CA ALA A 2 19.52 -6.18 0.42
C ALA A 2 19.10 -5.50 1.68
N ALA A 3 19.92 -5.62 2.65
CA ALA A 3 19.64 -4.98 3.92
C ALA A 3 19.43 -3.49 3.73
N GLU A 4 19.86 -3.03 2.62
CA GLU A 4 19.74 -1.63 2.39
C GLU A 4 18.38 -1.21 1.99
N SER A 5 17.49 -2.13 1.79
CA SER A 5 16.14 -1.82 1.38
C SER A 5 15.30 -1.24 2.51
N ASN A 6 15.92 -0.42 3.33
CA ASN A 6 15.19 0.23 4.40
C ASN A 6 14.79 1.66 4.05
N THR A 7 15.11 2.09 2.85
CA THR A 7 14.69 3.43 2.45
C THR A 7 13.18 3.46 2.23
N PRO A 8 12.52 4.58 2.52
CA PRO A 8 11.08 4.69 2.28
C PRO A 8 10.68 4.36 0.86
N VAL A 9 11.50 4.73 -0.12
CA VAL A 9 11.17 4.46 -1.51
C VAL A 9 11.09 2.96 -1.77
N ASP A 10 12.05 2.20 -1.24
CA ASP A 10 12.07 0.76 -1.44
C ASP A 10 10.86 0.10 -0.78
N ILE A 11 10.48 0.57 0.40
CA ILE A 11 9.32 0.03 1.10
C ILE A 11 8.05 0.34 0.33
N GLU A 12 7.94 1.54 -0.23
CA GLU A 12 6.77 1.90 -1.03
C GLU A 12 6.64 1.02 -2.26
N ILE A 13 7.75 0.76 -2.93
CA ILE A 13 7.72 -0.11 -4.10
C ILE A 13 7.27 -1.51 -3.72
N TRP A 14 7.77 -2.00 -2.59
CA TRP A 14 7.38 -3.31 -2.12
C TRP A 14 5.88 -3.38 -1.80
N ILE A 15 5.36 -2.37 -1.10
CA ILE A 15 3.94 -2.31 -0.76
C ILE A 15 3.10 -2.26 -2.04
N GLU A 16 3.54 -1.48 -3.00
CA GLU A 16 2.83 -1.38 -4.28
C GLU A 16 2.74 -2.74 -4.96
N LYS A 17 3.83 -3.49 -4.97
CA LYS A 17 3.82 -4.82 -5.57
C LYS A 17 2.89 -5.76 -4.82
N VAL A 18 2.88 -5.66 -3.49
CA VAL A 18 2.00 -6.51 -2.70
C VAL A 18 0.54 -6.18 -2.97
N ILE A 19 0.21 -4.89 -3.08
CA ILE A 19 -1.16 -4.51 -3.41
C ILE A 19 -1.58 -5.12 -4.74
N LYS A 20 -0.72 -5.01 -5.74
CA LYS A 20 -1.05 -5.49 -7.08
C LYS A 20 -1.12 -7.00 -7.15
N SER A 21 -0.53 -7.69 -6.20
CA SER A 21 -0.56 -9.14 -6.18
C SER A 21 -1.78 -9.69 -5.45
N CYS A 22 -2.59 -8.84 -4.84
CA CYS A 22 -3.77 -9.28 -4.12
C CYS A 22 -4.81 -9.85 -5.07
N LYS A 23 -5.37 -11.00 -4.72
CA LYS A 23 -6.37 -11.65 -5.54
C LYS A 23 -7.73 -11.73 -4.85
N THR A 24 -7.79 -11.43 -3.58
CA THR A 24 -9.04 -11.43 -2.83
C THR A 24 -9.16 -10.12 -2.07
N TYR A 25 -10.39 -9.74 -1.78
CA TYR A 25 -10.65 -8.53 -1.03
C TYR A 25 -10.07 -8.61 0.37
N GLN A 26 -10.07 -9.81 0.97
CA GLN A 26 -9.51 -9.98 2.29
C GLN A 26 -8.01 -9.67 2.30
N GLN A 27 -7.31 -10.03 1.23
CA GLN A 27 -5.89 -9.69 1.13
C GLN A 27 -5.70 -8.18 1.08
N VAL A 28 -6.56 -7.48 0.36
CA VAL A 28 -6.49 -6.02 0.31
C VAL A 28 -6.69 -5.42 1.70
N LEU A 29 -7.62 -5.97 2.48
CA LEU A 29 -7.84 -5.47 3.83
C LEU A 29 -6.63 -5.67 4.73
N LYS A 30 -5.93 -6.77 4.56
CA LYS A 30 -4.71 -7.02 5.33
C LYS A 30 -3.62 -6.02 4.96
N ILE A 31 -3.52 -5.69 3.68
CA ILE A 31 -2.53 -4.71 3.23
C ILE A 31 -2.83 -3.34 3.81
N LYS A 32 -4.10 -3.02 3.98
CA LYS A 32 -4.48 -1.74 4.58
C LYS A 32 -3.83 -1.56 5.95
N LYS A 33 -3.80 -2.61 6.75
CA LYS A 33 -3.18 -2.54 8.07
C LYS A 33 -1.68 -2.30 7.94
N LEU A 34 -1.05 -2.97 7.00
CA LEU A 34 0.38 -2.80 6.77
C LEU A 34 0.68 -1.36 6.35
N ILE A 35 -0.12 -0.81 5.44
CA ILE A 35 0.07 0.55 4.99
C ILE A 35 -0.09 1.53 6.15
N ARG A 36 -1.08 1.31 6.99
CA ARG A 36 -1.31 2.18 8.13
C ARG A 36 -0.12 2.18 9.08
N LEU A 37 0.47 1.03 9.32
CA LEU A 37 1.65 0.94 10.17
C LEU A 37 2.83 1.66 9.54
N TYR A 38 2.99 1.52 8.23
CA TYR A 38 4.07 2.19 7.52
C TYR A 38 3.92 3.71 7.61
N LEU A 39 2.72 4.22 7.39
CA LEU A 39 2.48 5.65 7.46
C LEU A 39 2.74 6.19 8.86
N LYS A 40 2.34 5.43 9.87
CA LYS A 40 2.59 5.83 11.24
C LYS A 40 4.09 5.89 11.52
N ARG A 41 4.84 4.97 10.97
CA ARG A 41 6.28 4.97 11.12
C ARG A 41 6.92 6.19 10.49
N LEU A 42 6.41 6.59 9.33
CA LEU A 42 6.91 7.79 8.67
C LEU A 42 6.69 9.03 9.52
N GLU A 43 5.53 9.11 10.17
CA GLU A 43 5.25 10.22 11.07
C GLU A 43 6.22 10.24 12.23
N GLN A 44 6.50 9.08 12.79
CA GLN A 44 7.43 8.97 13.90
C GLN A 44 8.84 9.34 13.49
N ASP A 45 9.18 9.10 12.23
CA ASP A 45 10.50 9.44 11.71
C ASP A 45 10.62 10.91 11.37
N GLY A 46 9.55 11.69 11.55
CA GLY A 46 9.64 13.14 11.40
C GLY A 46 9.25 13.67 10.04
N LEU A 47 8.67 12.85 9.17
CA LEU A 47 8.27 13.35 7.86
C LEU A 47 7.11 14.33 8.02
N PRO A 48 7.08 15.40 7.20
CA PRO A 48 5.99 16.36 7.26
C PRO A 48 4.64 15.71 6.94
N TYR A 49 3.60 16.22 7.57
CA TYR A 49 2.27 15.66 7.41
C TYR A 49 1.82 15.62 5.95
N TYR A 50 2.13 16.68 5.20
CA TYR A 50 1.64 16.71 3.81
C TYR A 50 2.30 15.64 2.96
N ILE A 51 3.52 15.25 3.27
CA ILE A 51 4.18 14.16 2.54
C ILE A 51 3.55 12.83 2.90
N VAL A 52 3.30 12.59 4.18
CA VAL A 52 2.66 11.36 4.63
C VAL A 52 1.28 11.25 4.01
N ASN A 53 0.54 12.34 3.99
CA ASN A 53 -0.81 12.35 3.44
C ASN A 53 -0.80 12.07 1.94
N SER A 54 0.21 12.58 1.23
CA SER A 54 0.35 12.33 -0.20
C SER A 54 0.59 10.84 -0.47
N ILE A 55 1.43 10.22 0.34
CA ILE A 55 1.71 8.79 0.19
C ILE A 55 0.45 7.98 0.49
N GLU A 56 -0.29 8.38 1.51
CA GLU A 56 -1.52 7.70 1.87
C GLU A 56 -2.52 7.72 0.73
N ARG A 57 -2.67 8.88 0.08
CA ARG A 57 -3.60 9.00 -1.04
C ARG A 57 -3.20 8.11 -2.20
N ARG A 58 -1.91 8.00 -2.44
CA ARG A 58 -1.43 7.17 -3.53
C ARG A 58 -1.75 5.69 -3.27
N PHE A 59 -1.51 5.23 -2.06
CA PHE A 59 -1.82 3.85 -1.72
C PHE A 59 -3.33 3.61 -1.74
N ALA A 60 -4.11 4.58 -1.28
CA ALA A 60 -5.57 4.43 -1.32
C ALA A 60 -6.06 4.26 -2.75
N ALA A 61 -5.51 5.01 -3.69
CA ALA A 61 -5.88 4.88 -5.08
C ALA A 61 -5.55 3.49 -5.61
N MET A 62 -4.38 2.98 -5.24
CA MET A 62 -3.99 1.64 -5.67
C MET A 62 -4.91 0.57 -5.09
N GLU A 63 -5.31 0.74 -3.83
CA GLU A 63 -6.23 -0.20 -3.19
C GLU A 63 -7.57 -0.21 -3.91
N TYR A 64 -8.06 0.96 -4.26
CA TYR A 64 -9.34 1.04 -4.98
C TYR A 64 -9.25 0.36 -6.33
N GLU A 65 -8.18 0.59 -7.06
CA GLU A 65 -8.01 -0.05 -8.35
C GLU A 65 -7.97 -1.57 -8.21
N GLN A 66 -7.23 -2.05 -7.24
CA GLN A 66 -7.09 -3.49 -7.06
C GLN A 66 -8.41 -4.09 -6.62
N ARG A 67 -9.14 -3.40 -5.75
CA ARG A 67 -10.45 -3.86 -5.32
C ARG A 67 -11.41 -3.95 -6.51
N ASP A 68 -11.40 -2.94 -7.37
CA ASP A 68 -12.26 -2.96 -8.53
C ASP A 68 -11.92 -4.11 -9.47
N LEU A 69 -10.64 -4.37 -9.66
CA LEU A 69 -10.22 -5.48 -10.50
C LEU A 69 -10.70 -6.81 -9.94
N ILE A 70 -10.61 -6.97 -8.63
CA ILE A 70 -11.05 -8.20 -7.98
C ILE A 70 -12.56 -8.37 -8.15
N LEU A 71 -13.32 -7.31 -7.89
CA LEU A 71 -14.77 -7.38 -8.00
C LEU A 71 -15.19 -7.62 -9.44
N TYR A 72 -14.54 -6.94 -10.37
CA TYR A 72 -14.85 -7.10 -11.78
C TYR A 72 -14.58 -8.52 -12.24
N SER A 73 -13.48 -9.08 -11.80
CA SER A 73 -13.11 -10.45 -12.14
C SER A 73 -14.15 -11.43 -11.62
N ASN A 74 -14.66 -11.19 -10.42
CA ASN A 74 -15.69 -12.05 -9.85
C ASN A 74 -17.01 -11.95 -10.61
N GLU A 75 -17.33 -10.76 -11.08
CA GLU A 75 -18.58 -10.58 -11.82
C GLU A 75 -18.56 -11.32 -13.15
N LYS A 76 -17.40 -11.47 -13.71
CA LYS A 76 -17.30 -12.12 -15.00
C LYS A 76 -17.58 -13.62 -14.95
N LYS A 77 -17.60 -14.15 -13.78
CA LYS A 77 -17.96 -15.54 -13.63
C LYS A 77 -19.44 -15.74 -13.70
#